data_104dca169723ea095c5c2792295b243a
#
_entry.id   104dca169723ea095c5c2792295b243a
#
_cell.length_a   1.000
_cell.length_b   1.000
_cell.length_c   1.000
_cell.angle_alpha   90.00
_cell.angle_beta   90.00
_cell.angle_gamma   90.00
#
_symmetry.space_group_name_H-M   'P 1'
#
loop_
_entity.id
_entity.type
_entity.pdbx_description
1 polymer ?
#
loop_
_entity_poly.entity_id
_entity_poly.type
_entity_poly.pdbx_seq_one_letter_code
_entity_poly.pdbx_strand_id
1 'polypeptide(L)'
;MSKPISRQLSAVVQVTDKCNLACSYCYVGEGKKEDMSEETFSVLLDKMDSFVGPLGHMTLIYHGGEPLVRGLDFYKFASKKIQQLGKHKVDACIQTNGTLIDDKVADFLIEQNLSCGISLDGPEELHDSNRYFHNRKGSFKKSMEGIKKLRERGRNPGALTVITKKSLPRVKEMYNFFNQNKLNFQLNPIDLTGRAKDENPNLVITPQEYGQVLVELFDCWYNDTNTN
;
A
#
# COMPACT_ATOMS: atom_id res chain seq x y z
N MET A 1 -39.32 13.56 -10.39
CA MET A 1 -38.00 13.99 -9.83
C MET A 1 -37.08 12.79 -9.92
N SER A 2 -35.97 12.89 -10.67
CA SER A 2 -34.98 11.84 -10.72
C SER A 2 -34.31 11.69 -9.34
N LYS A 3 -34.17 10.46 -8.85
CA LYS A 3 -33.43 10.20 -7.60
C LYS A 3 -32.02 10.78 -7.75
N PRO A 4 -31.50 11.49 -6.75
CA PRO A 4 -30.14 11.99 -6.79
C PRO A 4 -29.18 10.79 -6.90
N ILE A 5 -28.27 10.87 -7.87
CA ILE A 5 -27.27 9.81 -8.11
C ILE A 5 -26.14 9.98 -7.09
N SER A 6 -25.95 8.97 -6.25
CA SER A 6 -24.74 8.88 -5.40
C SER A 6 -23.55 8.47 -6.26
N ARG A 7 -22.53 9.31 -6.35
CA ARG A 7 -21.27 9.03 -7.06
C ARG A 7 -20.20 8.57 -6.07
N GLN A 8 -19.40 7.62 -6.50
CA GLN A 8 -18.21 7.17 -5.77
C GLN A 8 -16.96 7.52 -6.58
N LEU A 9 -15.93 7.99 -5.89
CA LEU A 9 -14.66 8.31 -6.50
C LEU A 9 -13.52 7.85 -5.60
N SER A 10 -12.62 7.04 -6.15
CA SER A 10 -11.37 6.66 -5.49
C SER A 10 -10.20 7.35 -6.17
N ALA A 11 -9.28 7.89 -5.38
CA ALA A 11 -8.07 8.54 -5.87
C ALA A 11 -6.83 7.95 -5.20
N VAL A 12 -5.87 7.53 -6.01
CA VAL A 12 -4.50 7.27 -5.54
C VAL A 12 -3.76 8.60 -5.52
N VAL A 13 -3.44 9.07 -4.32
CA VAL A 13 -2.84 10.38 -4.08
C VAL A 13 -1.36 10.21 -3.82
N GLN A 14 -0.55 10.51 -4.81
CA GLN A 14 0.91 10.46 -4.67
C GLN A 14 1.39 11.70 -3.92
N VAL A 15 1.55 11.57 -2.60
CA VAL A 15 1.90 12.69 -1.70
C VAL A 15 3.38 13.05 -1.73
N THR A 16 4.23 12.13 -2.18
CA THR A 16 5.67 12.33 -2.39
C THR A 16 6.21 11.25 -3.33
N ASP A 17 7.25 11.54 -4.08
CA ASP A 17 8.01 10.53 -4.82
C ASP A 17 9.30 10.10 -4.10
N LYS A 18 9.60 10.70 -2.94
CA LYS A 18 10.70 10.31 -2.06
C LYS A 18 10.41 8.96 -1.41
N CYS A 19 11.44 8.12 -1.30
CA CYS A 19 11.34 6.84 -0.62
C CYS A 19 12.62 6.53 0.15
N ASN A 20 12.49 5.88 1.29
CA ASN A 20 13.61 5.39 2.08
C ASN A 20 14.09 3.99 1.65
N LEU A 21 13.37 3.33 0.71
CA LEU A 21 13.76 2.05 0.10
C LEU A 21 14.19 2.22 -1.36
N ALA A 22 14.93 1.20 -1.85
CA ALA A 22 15.40 1.09 -3.23
C ALA A 22 14.96 -0.25 -3.85
N CYS A 23 13.65 -0.56 -3.81
CA CYS A 23 13.11 -1.82 -4.30
C CYS A 23 13.50 -2.09 -5.76
N SER A 24 13.83 -3.37 -6.06
CA SER A 24 14.33 -3.80 -7.39
C SER A 24 13.31 -3.59 -8.52
N TYR A 25 12.03 -3.53 -8.22
CA TYR A 25 10.92 -3.42 -9.17
C TYR A 25 10.13 -2.10 -9.01
N CYS A 26 10.69 -1.09 -8.35
CA CYS A 26 9.96 0.15 -8.06
C CYS A 26 9.50 0.85 -9.35
N TYR A 27 8.18 1.04 -9.50
CA TYR A 27 7.61 1.71 -10.66
C TYR A 27 7.82 3.24 -10.64
N VAL A 28 7.98 3.85 -9.47
CA VAL A 28 8.30 5.28 -9.31
C VAL A 28 9.72 5.59 -9.80
N GLY A 29 10.63 4.59 -9.77
CA GLY A 29 12.01 4.79 -10.17
C GLY A 29 12.76 5.75 -9.22
N GLU A 30 13.57 6.65 -9.79
CA GLU A 30 14.32 7.62 -8.99
C GLU A 30 13.52 8.88 -8.63
N GLY A 31 12.36 9.11 -9.28
CA GLY A 31 11.49 10.24 -9.07
C GLY A 31 12.19 11.60 -9.12
N LYS A 32 11.43 12.69 -9.06
CA LYS A 32 11.97 14.06 -8.95
C LYS A 32 12.30 14.47 -7.52
N LYS A 33 11.95 13.61 -6.54
CA LYS A 33 12.06 13.86 -5.09
C LYS A 33 11.24 15.07 -4.62
N GLU A 34 10.05 15.22 -5.21
CA GLU A 34 9.11 16.27 -4.91
C GLU A 34 8.06 15.81 -3.90
N ASP A 35 7.48 16.78 -3.19
CA ASP A 35 6.38 16.57 -2.28
C ASP A 35 5.14 17.30 -2.82
N MET A 36 3.96 16.68 -2.68
CA MET A 36 2.70 17.37 -2.96
C MET A 36 2.52 18.55 -2.01
N SER A 37 2.19 19.73 -2.55
CA SER A 37 1.89 20.88 -1.71
C SER A 37 0.50 20.76 -1.07
N GLU A 38 0.30 21.45 0.05
CA GLU A 38 -1.00 21.56 0.72
C GLU A 38 -2.05 22.22 -0.18
N GLU A 39 -1.62 23.18 -1.02
CA GLU A 39 -2.48 23.82 -2.02
C GLU A 39 -2.96 22.81 -3.08
N THR A 40 -2.04 22.02 -3.65
CA THR A 40 -2.38 20.97 -4.63
C THR A 40 -3.37 19.97 -4.04
N PHE A 41 -3.13 19.54 -2.78
CA PHE A 41 -4.04 18.64 -2.10
C PHE A 41 -5.42 19.26 -1.86
N SER A 42 -5.48 20.55 -1.49
CA SER A 42 -6.75 21.25 -1.31
C SER A 42 -7.54 21.33 -2.62
N VAL A 43 -6.88 21.72 -3.72
CA VAL A 43 -7.53 21.78 -5.04
C VAL A 43 -8.02 20.40 -5.51
N LEU A 44 -7.26 19.33 -5.23
CA LEU A 44 -7.69 17.96 -5.51
C LEU A 44 -8.97 17.62 -4.77
N LEU A 45 -9.03 17.89 -3.47
CA LEU A 45 -10.23 17.64 -2.64
C LEU A 45 -11.45 18.41 -3.13
N ASP A 46 -11.29 19.70 -3.43
CA ASP A 46 -12.39 20.56 -3.90
C ASP A 46 -12.96 20.03 -5.24
N LYS A 47 -12.10 19.56 -6.15
CA LYS A 47 -12.51 18.95 -7.41
C LYS A 47 -13.23 17.62 -7.21
N MET A 48 -12.72 16.78 -6.32
CA MET A 48 -13.35 15.50 -5.99
C MET A 48 -14.71 15.72 -5.34
N ASP A 49 -14.83 16.66 -4.40
CA ASP A 49 -16.06 17.04 -3.73
C ASP A 49 -17.12 17.52 -4.74
N SER A 50 -16.73 18.44 -5.63
CA SER A 50 -17.59 18.93 -6.71
C SER A 50 -18.08 17.82 -7.64
N PHE A 51 -17.20 16.83 -7.94
CA PHE A 51 -17.55 15.72 -8.82
C PHE A 51 -18.54 14.75 -8.18
N VAL A 52 -18.32 14.36 -6.92
CA VAL A 52 -19.19 13.37 -6.26
C VAL A 52 -20.53 13.97 -5.83
N GLY A 53 -20.57 15.27 -5.58
CA GLY A 53 -21.78 16.00 -5.15
C GLY A 53 -22.24 15.62 -3.73
N PRO A 54 -23.37 16.17 -3.25
CA PRO A 54 -23.74 16.15 -1.83
C PRO A 54 -24.09 14.78 -1.25
N LEU A 55 -24.27 13.77 -2.06
CA LEU A 55 -24.57 12.39 -1.64
C LEU A 55 -23.46 11.41 -2.01
N GLY A 56 -22.34 11.92 -2.49
CA GLY A 56 -21.24 11.09 -2.96
C GLY A 56 -20.34 10.56 -1.84
N HIS A 57 -19.45 9.68 -2.22
CA HIS A 57 -18.44 9.08 -1.35
C HIS A 57 -17.07 9.13 -2.01
N MET A 58 -16.03 9.43 -1.23
CA MET A 58 -14.65 9.51 -1.69
C MET A 58 -13.77 8.52 -0.94
N THR A 59 -12.83 7.91 -1.65
CA THR A 59 -11.75 7.12 -1.05
C THR A 59 -10.41 7.72 -1.46
N LEU A 60 -9.58 8.07 -0.50
CA LEU A 60 -8.22 8.57 -0.71
C LEU A 60 -7.23 7.48 -0.34
N ILE A 61 -6.36 7.12 -1.27
CA ILE A 61 -5.28 6.17 -1.05
C ILE A 61 -3.96 6.94 -1.11
N TYR A 62 -3.44 7.32 0.06
CA TYR A 62 -2.12 7.97 0.12
C TYR A 62 -1.03 7.00 -0.29
N HIS A 63 -0.29 7.39 -1.32
CA HIS A 63 0.72 6.59 -1.98
C HIS A 63 1.92 7.45 -2.40
N GLY A 64 2.80 6.89 -3.22
CA GLY A 64 3.94 7.57 -3.81
C GLY A 64 5.20 6.73 -3.71
N GLY A 65 6.34 7.34 -3.42
CA GLY A 65 7.54 6.60 -3.06
C GLY A 65 7.34 5.87 -1.73
N GLU A 66 7.48 6.59 -0.63
CA GLU A 66 7.02 6.15 0.69
C GLU A 66 6.22 7.30 1.32
N PRO A 67 4.90 7.17 1.45
CA PRO A 67 4.06 8.27 1.89
C PRO A 67 4.40 8.79 3.30
N LEU A 68 4.86 7.95 4.22
CA LEU A 68 5.25 8.38 5.57
C LEU A 68 6.50 9.28 5.60
N VAL A 69 7.32 9.29 4.53
CA VAL A 69 8.43 10.25 4.38
C VAL A 69 7.91 11.69 4.29
N ARG A 70 6.67 11.90 3.81
CA ARG A 70 6.04 13.22 3.73
C ARG A 70 5.89 13.88 5.10
N GLY A 71 5.88 13.09 6.18
CA GLY A 71 5.74 13.56 7.56
C GLY A 71 4.29 13.75 8.00
N LEU A 72 4.07 13.63 9.32
CA LEU A 72 2.73 13.61 9.91
C LEU A 72 1.99 14.95 9.80
N ASP A 73 2.69 16.07 9.68
CA ASP A 73 2.05 17.39 9.62
C ASP A 73 1.22 17.57 8.36
N PHE A 74 1.66 16.99 7.23
CA PHE A 74 0.84 16.94 6.02
C PHE A 74 -0.47 16.18 6.24
N TYR A 75 -0.44 15.06 6.92
CA TYR A 75 -1.65 14.25 7.18
C TYR A 75 -2.58 14.92 8.20
N LYS A 76 -2.06 15.64 9.17
CA LYS A 76 -2.86 16.49 10.07
C LYS A 76 -3.60 17.56 9.27
N PHE A 77 -2.90 18.24 8.36
CA PHE A 77 -3.49 19.20 7.45
C PHE A 77 -4.57 18.54 6.58
N ALA A 78 -4.27 17.41 5.94
CA ALA A 78 -5.19 16.67 5.10
C ALA A 78 -6.45 16.24 5.87
N SER A 79 -6.30 15.68 7.07
CA SER A 79 -7.43 15.29 7.93
C SER A 79 -8.31 16.48 8.29
N LYS A 80 -7.71 17.64 8.63
CA LYS A 80 -8.46 18.86 8.89
C LYS A 80 -9.25 19.34 7.68
N LYS A 81 -8.67 19.27 6.49
CA LYS A 81 -9.34 19.61 5.24
C LYS A 81 -10.50 18.68 4.93
N ILE A 82 -10.31 17.39 5.11
CA ILE A 82 -11.37 16.37 4.93
C ILE A 82 -12.54 16.64 5.88
N GLN A 83 -12.27 16.93 7.15
CA GLN A 83 -13.30 17.27 8.15
C GLN A 83 -14.13 18.50 7.77
N GLN A 84 -13.54 19.47 7.08
CA GLN A 84 -14.23 20.68 6.62
C GLN A 84 -15.25 20.42 5.51
N LEU A 85 -15.12 19.32 4.76
CA LEU A 85 -16.07 18.97 3.70
C LEU A 85 -17.47 18.66 4.24
N GLY A 86 -17.58 18.19 5.46
CA GLY A 86 -18.81 18.09 6.32
C GLY A 86 -20.01 17.36 5.77
N LYS A 87 -20.07 17.09 4.48
CA LYS A 87 -21.25 16.55 3.77
C LYS A 87 -21.03 15.15 3.19
N HIS A 88 -19.81 14.71 3.06
CA HIS A 88 -19.45 13.47 2.39
C HIS A 88 -18.75 12.53 3.35
N LYS A 89 -18.99 11.25 3.15
CA LYS A 89 -18.14 10.23 3.75
C LYS A 89 -16.85 10.15 2.94
N VAL A 90 -15.73 10.38 3.61
CA VAL A 90 -14.39 10.23 3.04
C VAL A 90 -13.68 9.13 3.82
N ASP A 91 -13.37 8.04 3.15
CA ASP A 91 -12.47 7.04 3.68
C ASP A 91 -11.03 7.34 3.22
N ALA A 92 -10.07 7.22 4.11
CA ALA A 92 -8.68 7.41 3.77
C ALA A 92 -7.83 6.23 4.25
N CYS A 93 -6.90 5.82 3.41
CA CYS A 93 -5.93 4.80 3.74
C CYS A 93 -4.53 5.19 3.24
N ILE A 94 -3.52 4.57 3.82
CA ILE A 94 -2.12 4.77 3.45
C ILE A 94 -1.51 3.45 3.01
N GLN A 95 -0.88 3.42 1.82
CA GLN A 95 -0.13 2.28 1.34
C GLN A 95 1.36 2.55 1.57
N THR A 96 1.95 1.88 2.55
CA THR A 96 3.32 2.14 3.03
C THR A 96 4.18 0.87 2.98
N ASN A 97 5.50 1.04 2.97
CA ASN A 97 6.43 -0.06 3.19
C ASN A 97 6.52 -0.49 4.68
N GLY A 98 5.89 0.25 5.58
CA GLY A 98 5.79 -0.05 7.00
C GLY A 98 7.03 0.23 7.84
N THR A 99 8.17 0.52 7.23
CA THR A 99 9.47 0.65 7.94
C THR A 99 9.58 1.90 8.82
N LEU A 100 8.72 2.89 8.60
CA LEU A 100 8.68 4.15 9.35
C LEU A 100 7.58 4.17 10.42
N ILE A 101 6.85 3.07 10.60
CA ILE A 101 5.81 2.97 11.63
C ILE A 101 6.46 2.70 12.99
N ASP A 102 6.69 3.77 13.72
CA ASP A 102 7.02 3.77 15.15
C ASP A 102 5.74 3.97 16.01
N ASP A 103 5.89 4.09 17.31
CA ASP A 103 4.76 4.30 18.22
C ASP A 103 4.01 5.57 17.90
N LYS A 104 4.72 6.68 17.60
CA LYS A 104 4.11 7.96 17.25
C LYS A 104 3.30 7.90 15.96
N VAL A 105 3.83 7.25 14.93
CA VAL A 105 3.14 7.07 13.65
C VAL A 105 1.92 6.17 13.84
N ALA A 106 2.08 5.06 14.57
CA ALA A 106 0.99 4.12 14.83
C ALA A 106 -0.15 4.82 15.60
N ASP A 107 0.15 5.56 16.68
CA ASP A 107 -0.86 6.33 17.43
C ASP A 107 -1.60 7.30 16.52
N PHE A 108 -0.87 8.05 15.72
CA PHE A 108 -1.45 8.99 14.76
C PHE A 108 -2.40 8.33 13.75
N LEU A 109 -2.01 7.18 13.17
CA LEU A 109 -2.86 6.45 12.22
C LEU A 109 -4.18 5.99 12.86
N ILE A 110 -4.13 5.57 14.12
CA ILE A 110 -5.32 5.20 14.89
C ILE A 110 -6.20 6.41 15.19
N GLU A 111 -5.62 7.49 15.72
CA GLU A 111 -6.34 8.74 16.07
C GLU A 111 -7.05 9.35 14.86
N GLN A 112 -6.41 9.34 13.69
CA GLN A 112 -6.98 9.85 12.45
C GLN A 112 -7.88 8.84 11.73
N ASN A 113 -8.08 7.64 12.28
CA ASN A 113 -8.80 6.53 11.64
C ASN A 113 -8.31 6.24 10.21
N LEU A 114 -7.00 6.35 9.98
CA LEU A 114 -6.38 6.02 8.72
C LEU A 114 -6.11 4.51 8.63
N SER A 115 -6.71 3.85 7.66
CA SER A 115 -6.39 2.45 7.36
C SER A 115 -4.99 2.34 6.77
N CYS A 116 -4.34 1.19 6.97
CA CYS A 116 -2.97 0.99 6.53
C CYS A 116 -2.83 -0.32 5.77
N GLY A 117 -2.32 -0.25 4.54
CA GLY A 117 -1.82 -1.39 3.78
C GLY A 117 -0.29 -1.42 3.87
N ILE A 118 0.28 -2.60 4.10
CA ILE A 118 1.74 -2.77 4.20
C ILE A 118 2.25 -3.50 2.96
N SER A 119 3.27 -2.93 2.33
CA SER A 119 3.98 -3.59 1.23
C SER A 119 4.88 -4.70 1.75
N LEU A 120 4.48 -5.97 1.55
CA LEU A 120 5.18 -7.14 2.10
C LEU A 120 5.12 -8.30 1.10
N ASP A 121 6.27 -8.80 0.65
CA ASP A 121 6.33 -9.78 -0.44
C ASP A 121 6.38 -11.25 0.03
N GLY A 122 6.22 -11.50 1.33
CA GLY A 122 6.23 -12.85 1.90
C GLY A 122 7.33 -13.02 2.96
N PRO A 123 7.96 -14.22 3.07
CA PRO A 123 9.04 -14.50 4.01
C PRO A 123 10.25 -13.56 3.84
N GLU A 124 11.05 -13.43 4.90
CA GLU A 124 12.18 -12.47 4.99
C GLU A 124 13.09 -12.52 3.75
N GLU A 125 13.53 -13.70 3.38
CA GLU A 125 14.46 -13.86 2.25
C GLU A 125 13.85 -13.39 0.92
N LEU A 126 12.59 -13.74 0.65
CA LEU A 126 11.89 -13.33 -0.57
C LEU A 126 11.66 -11.81 -0.56
N HIS A 127 11.17 -11.27 0.55
CA HIS A 127 10.93 -9.85 0.71
C HIS A 127 12.24 -9.05 0.51
N ASP A 128 13.30 -9.39 1.25
CA ASP A 128 14.56 -8.66 1.24
C ASP A 128 15.32 -8.79 -0.08
N SER A 129 15.06 -9.84 -0.86
CA SER A 129 15.61 -9.97 -2.20
C SER A 129 15.12 -8.89 -3.19
N ASN A 130 14.00 -8.25 -2.88
CA ASN A 130 13.37 -7.24 -3.73
C ASN A 130 13.22 -5.88 -3.03
N ARG A 131 12.92 -5.87 -1.72
CA ARG A 131 12.67 -4.65 -0.94
C ARG A 131 13.78 -4.41 0.06
N TYR A 132 14.65 -3.48 -0.23
CA TYR A 132 15.81 -3.15 0.58
C TYR A 132 16.02 -1.64 0.68
N PHE A 133 16.73 -1.22 1.72
CA PHE A 133 17.17 0.16 1.88
C PHE A 133 18.23 0.55 0.84
N HIS A 134 18.49 1.84 0.69
CA HIS A 134 19.53 2.34 -0.22
C HIS A 134 20.94 1.76 0.08
N ASN A 135 21.21 1.35 1.31
CA ASN A 135 22.43 0.66 1.71
C ASN A 135 22.41 -0.86 1.48
N ARG A 136 21.42 -1.38 0.72
CA ARG A 136 21.22 -2.80 0.40
C ARG A 136 20.86 -3.71 1.57
N LYS A 137 20.61 -3.17 2.78
CA LYS A 137 20.07 -3.96 3.89
C LYS A 137 18.60 -4.25 3.65
N GLY A 138 18.13 -5.47 3.97
CA GLY A 138 16.75 -5.86 3.87
C GLY A 138 15.82 -5.03 4.75
N SER A 139 14.56 -4.91 4.35
CA SER A 139 13.57 -4.09 5.05
C SER A 139 12.54 -4.91 5.83
N PHE A 140 12.53 -6.24 5.68
CA PHE A 140 11.53 -7.14 6.26
C PHE A 140 11.31 -6.92 7.76
N LYS A 141 12.38 -6.95 8.54
CA LYS A 141 12.29 -6.82 10.01
C LYS A 141 11.62 -5.51 10.41
N LYS A 142 11.97 -4.40 9.73
CA LYS A 142 11.36 -3.10 10.00
C LYS A 142 9.89 -3.03 9.59
N SER A 143 9.52 -3.63 8.47
CA SER A 143 8.11 -3.74 8.05
C SER A 143 7.30 -4.56 9.04
N MET A 144 7.82 -5.70 9.54
CA MET A 144 7.17 -6.52 10.55
C MET A 144 7.08 -5.82 11.92
N GLU A 145 8.08 -5.02 12.32
CA GLU A 145 8.01 -4.16 13.51
C GLU A 145 6.84 -3.16 13.37
N GLY A 146 6.68 -2.52 12.21
CA GLY A 146 5.56 -1.62 11.93
C GLY A 146 4.20 -2.32 12.04
N ILE A 147 4.07 -3.53 11.47
CA ILE A 147 2.85 -4.35 11.63
C ILE A 147 2.57 -4.64 13.10
N LYS A 148 3.61 -5.02 13.87
CA LYS A 148 3.48 -5.27 15.31
C LYS A 148 2.96 -4.04 16.05
N LYS A 149 3.48 -2.84 15.77
CA LYS A 149 3.03 -1.58 16.38
C LYS A 149 1.55 -1.27 16.13
N LEU A 150 1.07 -1.56 14.91
CA LEU A 150 -0.34 -1.41 14.57
C LEU A 150 -1.22 -2.43 15.34
N ARG A 151 -0.77 -3.67 15.44
CA ARG A 151 -1.48 -4.75 16.16
C ARG A 151 -1.58 -4.48 17.65
N GLU A 152 -0.55 -3.95 18.28
CA GLU A 152 -0.55 -3.54 19.69
C GLU A 152 -1.65 -2.49 19.98
N ARG A 153 -2.15 -1.81 18.93
CA ARG A 153 -3.24 -0.83 18.97
C ARG A 153 -4.57 -1.36 18.41
N GLY A 154 -4.69 -2.69 18.26
CA GLY A 154 -5.91 -3.34 17.78
C GLY A 154 -6.14 -3.22 16.27
N ARG A 155 -5.14 -2.80 15.46
CA ARG A 155 -5.24 -2.74 14.00
C ARG A 155 -4.44 -3.86 13.35
N ASN A 156 -5.10 -4.66 12.52
CA ASN A 156 -4.42 -5.67 11.69
C ASN A 156 -4.38 -5.16 10.24
N PRO A 157 -3.22 -4.70 9.74
CA PRO A 157 -3.12 -4.21 8.37
C PRO A 157 -3.19 -5.36 7.37
N GLY A 158 -3.66 -5.06 6.14
CA GLY A 158 -3.50 -5.95 5.00
C GLY A 158 -2.10 -5.84 4.41
N ALA A 159 -1.64 -6.91 3.77
CA ALA A 159 -0.39 -6.92 2.99
C ALA A 159 -0.68 -6.71 1.50
N LEU A 160 0.14 -5.92 0.82
CA LEU A 160 0.18 -5.83 -0.64
C LEU A 160 1.50 -6.41 -1.12
N THR A 161 1.39 -7.46 -1.93
CA THR A 161 2.50 -8.31 -2.35
C THR A 161 2.71 -8.17 -3.85
N VAL A 162 3.95 -7.98 -4.28
CA VAL A 162 4.31 -7.98 -5.70
C VAL A 162 4.88 -9.34 -6.08
N ILE A 163 4.25 -9.98 -7.07
CA ILE A 163 4.70 -11.26 -7.62
C ILE A 163 5.73 -11.03 -8.71
N THR A 164 6.89 -11.64 -8.53
CA THR A 164 8.03 -11.58 -9.46
C THR A 164 8.45 -13.00 -9.87
N LYS A 165 9.38 -13.14 -10.81
CA LYS A 165 9.99 -14.45 -11.14
C LYS A 165 10.54 -15.19 -9.91
N LYS A 166 11.02 -14.46 -8.89
CA LYS A 166 11.51 -15.05 -7.64
C LYS A 166 10.41 -15.66 -6.79
N SER A 167 9.17 -15.17 -6.94
CA SER A 167 8.00 -15.65 -6.20
C SER A 167 7.47 -16.97 -6.74
N LEU A 168 7.63 -17.24 -8.06
CA LEU A 168 7.00 -18.39 -8.72
C LEU A 168 7.28 -19.74 -8.04
N PRO A 169 8.53 -20.10 -7.67
CA PRO A 169 8.79 -21.37 -7.00
C PRO A 169 8.40 -21.39 -5.52
N ARG A 170 7.87 -20.31 -4.96
CA ARG A 170 7.67 -20.10 -3.51
C ARG A 170 6.23 -19.74 -3.14
N VAL A 171 5.26 -19.97 -4.02
CA VAL A 171 3.86 -19.57 -3.84
C VAL A 171 3.26 -20.18 -2.57
N LYS A 172 3.45 -21.49 -2.36
CA LYS A 172 2.99 -22.19 -1.17
C LYS A 172 3.64 -21.66 0.13
N GLU A 173 4.90 -21.33 0.07
CA GLU A 173 5.63 -20.75 1.20
C GLU A 173 5.08 -19.36 1.56
N MET A 174 4.78 -18.55 0.53
CA MET A 174 4.14 -17.24 0.71
C MET A 174 2.76 -17.40 1.36
N TYR A 175 1.93 -18.31 0.86
CA TYR A 175 0.63 -18.59 1.47
C TYR A 175 0.77 -18.94 2.95
N ASN A 176 1.62 -19.91 3.27
CA ASN A 176 1.86 -20.34 4.64
C ASN A 176 2.35 -19.19 5.53
N PHE A 177 3.24 -18.33 5.01
CA PHE A 177 3.75 -17.17 5.73
C PHE A 177 2.62 -16.20 6.10
N PHE A 178 1.77 -15.82 5.14
CA PHE A 178 0.68 -14.89 5.40
C PHE A 178 -0.37 -15.48 6.34
N ASN A 179 -0.71 -16.75 6.16
CA ASN A 179 -1.66 -17.46 7.02
C ASN A 179 -1.16 -17.56 8.47
N GLN A 180 0.08 -18.03 8.69
CA GLN A 180 0.70 -18.12 10.02
C GLN A 180 0.79 -16.76 10.72
N ASN A 181 1.05 -15.70 9.94
CA ASN A 181 1.09 -14.34 10.46
C ASN A 181 -0.30 -13.68 10.55
N LYS A 182 -1.40 -14.36 10.19
CA LYS A 182 -2.77 -13.82 10.18
C LYS A 182 -2.86 -12.50 9.42
N LEU A 183 -2.25 -12.44 8.25
CA LEU A 183 -2.25 -11.29 7.35
C LEU A 183 -3.12 -11.59 6.13
N ASN A 184 -4.18 -10.82 5.95
CA ASN A 184 -4.84 -10.77 4.65
C ASN A 184 -3.88 -10.15 3.64
N PHE A 185 -3.83 -10.69 2.42
CA PHE A 185 -2.92 -10.19 1.41
C PHE A 185 -3.59 -10.07 0.03
N GLN A 186 -3.12 -9.08 -0.71
CA GLN A 186 -3.48 -8.86 -2.11
C GLN A 186 -2.23 -9.09 -2.96
N LEU A 187 -2.40 -9.77 -4.08
CA LEU A 187 -1.33 -10.03 -5.04
C LEU A 187 -1.44 -9.07 -6.23
N ASN A 188 -0.33 -8.46 -6.57
CA ASN A 188 -0.17 -7.70 -7.80
C ASN A 188 0.95 -8.31 -8.63
N PRO A 189 0.75 -8.57 -9.93
CA PRO A 189 1.85 -8.92 -10.80
C PRO A 189 2.81 -7.73 -10.90
N ILE A 190 4.10 -8.02 -11.04
CA ILE A 190 5.08 -6.98 -11.34
C ILE A 190 4.76 -6.35 -12.71
N ASP A 191 4.81 -5.02 -12.77
CA ASP A 191 4.67 -4.27 -14.02
C ASP A 191 6.04 -3.95 -14.62
N LEU A 192 6.12 -3.98 -15.96
CA LEU A 192 7.35 -3.65 -16.72
C LEU A 192 7.49 -2.13 -16.84
N THR A 193 7.67 -1.46 -15.70
CA THR A 193 7.86 -0.01 -15.59
C THR A 193 8.97 0.32 -14.60
N GLY A 194 9.47 1.56 -14.61
CA GLY A 194 10.51 2.01 -13.69
C GLY A 194 11.69 1.06 -13.61
N ARG A 195 12.18 0.75 -12.42
CA ARG A 195 13.36 -0.12 -12.23
C ARG A 195 13.18 -1.55 -12.73
N ALA A 196 11.95 -2.08 -12.73
CA ALA A 196 11.70 -3.38 -13.33
C ALA A 196 12.06 -3.41 -14.81
N LYS A 197 11.73 -2.33 -15.55
CA LYS A 197 12.07 -2.18 -16.96
C LYS A 197 13.54 -1.88 -17.18
N ASP A 198 14.08 -0.92 -16.42
CA ASP A 198 15.39 -0.32 -16.71
C ASP A 198 16.57 -1.15 -16.15
N GLU A 199 16.37 -1.80 -14.99
CA GLU A 199 17.45 -2.50 -14.28
C GLU A 199 17.19 -4.01 -14.14
N ASN A 200 15.93 -4.45 -14.06
CA ASN A 200 15.59 -5.81 -13.65
C ASN A 200 14.48 -6.46 -14.49
N PRO A 201 14.56 -6.46 -15.85
CA PRO A 201 13.50 -7.00 -16.69
C PRO A 201 13.24 -8.51 -16.47
N ASN A 202 14.25 -9.23 -15.98
CA ASN A 202 14.16 -10.65 -15.66
C ASN A 202 13.24 -10.97 -14.45
N LEU A 203 12.82 -9.97 -13.68
CA LEU A 203 11.86 -10.17 -12.60
C LEU A 203 10.41 -10.27 -13.10
N VAL A 204 10.15 -9.80 -14.32
CA VAL A 204 8.79 -9.72 -14.88
C VAL A 204 8.26 -11.10 -15.23
N ILE A 205 7.01 -11.33 -14.83
CA ILE A 205 6.29 -12.59 -15.09
C ILE A 205 5.34 -12.44 -16.29
N THR A 206 5.03 -13.54 -16.92
CA THR A 206 4.02 -13.60 -17.99
C THR A 206 2.60 -13.71 -17.39
N PRO A 207 1.55 -13.35 -18.16
CA PRO A 207 0.17 -13.58 -17.74
C PRO A 207 -0.13 -15.04 -17.40
N GLN A 208 0.47 -15.99 -18.11
CA GLN A 208 0.32 -17.43 -17.85
C GLN A 208 0.92 -17.82 -16.50
N GLU A 209 2.12 -17.33 -16.19
CA GLU A 209 2.76 -17.57 -14.89
C GLU A 209 1.97 -16.96 -13.75
N TYR A 210 1.42 -15.75 -13.93
CA TYR A 210 0.54 -15.16 -12.93
C TYR A 210 -0.74 -16.00 -12.73
N GLY A 211 -1.35 -16.48 -13.81
CA GLY A 211 -2.49 -17.40 -13.76
C GLY A 211 -2.18 -18.67 -12.95
N GLN A 212 -0.98 -19.26 -13.14
CA GLN A 212 -0.53 -20.43 -12.37
C GLN A 212 -0.39 -20.10 -10.87
N VAL A 213 0.17 -18.94 -10.53
CA VAL A 213 0.24 -18.47 -9.13
C VAL A 213 -1.14 -18.40 -8.48
N LEU A 214 -2.13 -17.84 -9.20
CA LEU A 214 -3.49 -17.74 -8.68
C LEU A 214 -4.14 -19.11 -8.46
N VAL A 215 -3.93 -20.07 -9.38
CA VAL A 215 -4.43 -21.46 -9.23
C VAL A 215 -3.76 -22.12 -8.02
N GLU A 216 -2.44 -22.05 -7.90
CA GLU A 216 -1.72 -22.67 -6.78
C GLU A 216 -2.14 -22.07 -5.42
N LEU A 217 -2.35 -20.76 -5.36
CA LEU A 217 -2.85 -20.11 -4.14
C LEU A 217 -4.28 -20.51 -3.81
N PHE A 218 -5.14 -20.61 -4.83
CA PHE A 218 -6.49 -21.12 -4.64
C PHE A 218 -6.48 -22.55 -4.08
N ASP A 219 -5.63 -23.43 -4.62
CA ASP A 219 -5.48 -24.80 -4.14
C ASP A 219 -4.98 -24.83 -2.68
N CYS A 220 -4.01 -23.97 -2.34
CA CYS A 220 -3.54 -23.83 -0.96
C CYS A 220 -4.68 -23.41 -0.02
N TRP A 221 -5.44 -22.38 -0.40
CA TRP A 221 -6.56 -21.89 0.39
C TRP A 221 -7.71 -22.90 0.50
N TYR A 222 -8.10 -23.52 -0.62
CA TYR A 222 -9.21 -24.47 -0.66
C TYR A 222 -8.95 -25.72 0.19
N ASN A 223 -7.71 -26.18 0.21
CA ASN A 223 -7.31 -27.36 0.99
C ASN A 223 -6.85 -27.03 2.43
N ASP A 224 -6.84 -25.77 2.82
CA ASP A 224 -6.45 -25.38 4.18
C ASP A 224 -7.64 -25.57 5.15
N THR A 225 -7.56 -26.59 5.97
CA THR A 225 -8.59 -26.91 6.99
C THR A 225 -8.59 -25.95 8.17
N ASN A 226 -7.62 -25.03 8.26
CA ASN A 226 -7.49 -24.05 9.34
C ASN A 226 -8.06 -22.65 8.98
N THR A 227 -8.61 -22.49 7.77
CA THR A 227 -9.31 -21.26 7.37
C THR A 227 -10.74 -21.32 7.89
N ASN A 228 -11.00 -20.61 8.99
CA ASN A 228 -12.34 -20.27 9.47
C ASN A 228 -12.76 -18.90 8.95
#